data_b4c36b7315dea44eb0a10e5caecf7483
#
_entry.id   b4c36b7315dea44eb0a10e5caecf7483
#
_cell.length_a   1.000
_cell.length_b   1.000
_cell.length_c   1.000
_cell.angle_alpha   90.00
_cell.angle_beta   90.00
_cell.angle_gamma   90.00
#
_symmetry.space_group_name_H-M   'P 1'
#
loop_
_entity.id
_entity.type
_entity.pdbx_description
1 polymer ?
#
loop_
_entity_poly.entity_id
_entity_poly.type
_entity_poly.pdbx_seq_one_letter_code
_entity_poly.pdbx_strand_id
1 'polypeptide(L)'
;MKIIRNKYIPFQGYKAINLVGVLFVRGNARINERTIRHEAIHAAQMKEMLYIFFYLWYVIEWLVRLFMKGNAYRNISFEREAYSNEDDVIYLEDRKRFAWIKYLKI
;
A
#
# COMPACT_ATOMS: atom_id res chain seq x y z
N MET A 1 -9.36 -4.09 -8.35
CA MET A 1 -9.48 -3.01 -7.34
C MET A 1 -10.29 -1.88 -7.94
N LYS A 2 -11.14 -1.28 -7.12
CA LYS A 2 -11.97 -0.16 -7.58
C LYS A 2 -11.13 1.11 -7.68
N ILE A 3 -11.26 1.83 -8.81
CA ILE A 3 -10.53 3.06 -9.08
C ILE A 3 -11.55 4.17 -9.31
N ILE A 4 -11.42 5.27 -8.56
CA ILE A 4 -12.31 6.42 -8.68
C ILE A 4 -11.47 7.65 -9.02
N ARG A 5 -11.82 8.31 -10.13
CA ARG A 5 -11.19 9.58 -10.53
C ARG A 5 -12.02 10.74 -10.06
N ASN A 6 -11.35 11.78 -9.53
CA ASN A 6 -12.03 12.98 -9.04
C ASN A 6 -11.04 14.15 -9.00
N LYS A 7 -11.53 15.38 -8.73
CA LYS A 7 -10.66 16.57 -8.68
C LYS A 7 -10.21 16.93 -7.26
N TYR A 8 -10.64 16.22 -6.23
CA TYR A 8 -10.46 16.66 -4.86
C TYR A 8 -9.48 15.79 -4.07
N ILE A 9 -9.46 14.48 -4.31
CA ILE A 9 -8.69 13.50 -3.57
C ILE A 9 -7.75 12.75 -4.52
N PRO A 10 -6.46 12.60 -4.22
CA PRO A 10 -5.73 13.15 -3.07
C PRO A 10 -5.43 14.63 -3.23
N PHE A 11 -4.70 15.20 -2.24
CA PHE A 11 -4.29 16.60 -2.29
C PHE A 11 -3.48 16.91 -3.54
N GLN A 12 -3.50 18.18 -3.93
CA GLN A 12 -2.72 18.66 -5.06
C GLN A 12 -1.24 18.29 -4.91
N GLY A 13 -0.65 17.79 -5.98
CA GLY A 13 0.74 17.28 -5.99
C GLY A 13 0.85 15.77 -5.86
N TYR A 14 -0.22 15.08 -5.49
CA TYR A 14 -0.27 13.62 -5.43
C TYR A 14 -1.18 13.06 -6.52
N LYS A 15 -0.78 11.94 -7.12
CA LYS A 15 -1.54 11.33 -8.23
C LYS A 15 -2.68 10.46 -7.76
N ALA A 16 -2.47 9.71 -6.69
CA ALA A 16 -3.44 8.72 -6.22
C ALA A 16 -3.26 8.42 -4.74
N ILE A 17 -4.33 7.96 -4.11
CA ILE A 17 -4.30 7.46 -2.73
C ILE A 17 -5.25 6.27 -2.60
N ASN A 18 -4.80 5.25 -1.85
CA ASN A 18 -5.61 4.08 -1.55
C ASN A 18 -6.27 4.27 -0.19
N LEU A 19 -7.60 4.41 -0.19
CA LEU A 19 -8.39 4.52 1.02
C LEU A 19 -9.34 3.33 1.10
N VAL A 20 -9.18 2.52 2.14
CA VAL A 20 -9.97 1.30 2.41
C VAL A 20 -10.14 0.38 1.19
N GLY A 21 -9.06 0.23 0.43
CA GLY A 21 -9.04 -0.65 -0.74
C GLY A 21 -9.56 -0.03 -2.03
N VAL A 22 -9.94 1.25 -2.00
CA VAL A 22 -10.35 1.98 -3.20
C VAL A 22 -9.26 2.97 -3.59
N LEU A 23 -8.84 2.92 -4.85
CA LEU A 23 -7.82 3.83 -5.35
C LEU A 23 -8.48 5.10 -5.89
N PHE A 24 -8.23 6.22 -5.23
CA PHE A 24 -8.68 7.53 -5.70
C PHE A 24 -7.57 8.18 -6.50
N VAL A 25 -7.87 8.53 -7.74
CA VAL A 25 -6.91 9.14 -8.67
C VAL A 25 -7.33 10.57 -8.92
N ARG A 26 -6.37 11.51 -8.80
CA ARG A 26 -6.65 12.93 -8.99
C ARG A 26 -6.70 13.28 -10.47
N GLY A 27 -7.84 13.78 -10.92
CA GLY A 27 -8.04 14.30 -12.28
C GLY A 27 -7.65 13.30 -13.36
N ASN A 28 -6.78 13.73 -14.27
CA ASN A 28 -6.29 12.93 -15.39
C ASN A 28 -4.91 12.30 -15.14
N ALA A 29 -4.48 12.24 -13.89
CA ALA A 29 -3.19 11.64 -13.56
C ALA A 29 -3.07 10.23 -14.13
N ARG A 30 -1.91 9.93 -14.71
CA ARG A 30 -1.64 8.61 -15.27
C ARG A 30 -1.11 7.69 -14.19
N ILE A 31 -1.71 6.51 -14.10
CA ILE A 31 -1.22 5.44 -13.24
C ILE A 31 -0.95 4.21 -14.11
N ASN A 32 0.15 3.52 -13.85
CA ASN A 32 0.52 2.34 -14.61
C ASN A 32 0.09 1.06 -13.87
N GLU A 33 0.25 -0.09 -14.53
CA GLU A 33 -0.12 -1.38 -13.94
C GLU A 33 0.69 -1.71 -12.70
N ARG A 34 1.95 -1.28 -12.63
CA ARG A 34 2.78 -1.47 -11.44
C ARG A 34 2.14 -0.77 -10.24
N THR A 35 1.70 0.48 -10.39
CA THR A 35 1.04 1.23 -9.33
C THR A 35 -0.25 0.54 -8.90
N ILE A 36 -1.04 0.07 -9.86
CA ILE A 36 -2.29 -0.65 -9.56
C ILE A 36 -1.99 -1.93 -8.77
N ARG A 37 -0.98 -2.71 -9.16
CA ARG A 37 -0.59 -3.92 -8.42
C ARG A 37 -0.10 -3.59 -7.01
N HIS A 38 0.72 -2.55 -6.88
CA HIS A 38 1.21 -2.10 -5.58
C HIS A 38 0.03 -1.80 -4.65
N GLU A 39 -0.93 -1.01 -5.12
CA GLU A 39 -2.10 -0.63 -4.33
C GLU A 39 -3.05 -1.82 -4.10
N ALA A 40 -3.14 -2.75 -5.06
CA ALA A 40 -3.94 -3.96 -4.88
C ALA A 40 -3.34 -4.88 -3.80
N ILE A 41 -2.01 -4.92 -3.66
CA ILE A 41 -1.35 -5.64 -2.56
C ILE A 41 -1.75 -5.00 -1.23
N HIS A 42 -1.73 -3.67 -1.13
CA HIS A 42 -2.21 -2.97 0.06
C HIS A 42 -3.68 -3.26 0.34
N ALA A 43 -4.52 -3.32 -0.70
CA ALA A 43 -5.93 -3.65 -0.52
C ALA A 43 -6.10 -5.05 0.09
N ALA A 44 -5.30 -6.02 -0.33
CA ALA A 44 -5.31 -7.36 0.27
C ALA A 44 -4.87 -7.33 1.74
N GLN A 45 -3.81 -6.58 2.05
CA GLN A 45 -3.35 -6.38 3.42
C GLN A 45 -4.44 -5.73 4.29
N MET A 46 -5.10 -4.70 3.77
CA MET A 46 -6.17 -4.00 4.45
C MET A 46 -7.33 -4.94 4.79
N LYS A 47 -7.74 -5.73 3.81
CA LYS A 47 -8.86 -6.65 3.97
C LYS A 47 -8.58 -7.70 5.05
N GLU A 48 -7.38 -8.29 5.04
CA GLU A 48 -7.03 -9.31 6.04
C GLU A 48 -6.83 -8.73 7.43
N MET A 49 -6.53 -7.42 7.52
CA MET A 49 -6.37 -6.70 8.79
C MET A 49 -7.65 -5.97 9.20
N LEU A 50 -8.80 -6.30 8.58
CA LEU A 50 -10.10 -5.68 8.87
C LEU A 50 -10.05 -4.15 8.73
N TYR A 51 -9.25 -3.63 7.82
CA TYR A 51 -9.04 -2.22 7.47
C TYR A 51 -8.52 -1.37 8.63
N ILE A 52 -9.26 -1.29 9.75
CA ILE A 52 -8.88 -0.43 10.88
C ILE A 52 -7.54 -0.87 11.49
N PHE A 53 -7.31 -2.18 11.61
CA PHE A 53 -6.05 -2.70 12.17
C PHE A 53 -4.89 -2.50 11.21
N PHE A 54 -5.14 -2.48 9.90
CA PHE A 54 -4.12 -2.13 8.91
C PHE A 54 -3.58 -0.72 9.19
N TYR A 55 -4.46 0.26 9.29
CA TYR A 55 -4.04 1.66 9.50
C TYR A 55 -3.35 1.84 10.85
N LEU A 56 -3.88 1.21 11.90
CA LEU A 56 -3.27 1.27 13.23
C LEU A 56 -1.85 0.70 13.21
N TRP A 57 -1.68 -0.50 12.65
CA TRP A 57 -0.38 -1.16 12.57
C TRP A 57 0.59 -0.39 11.68
N TYR A 58 0.10 0.16 10.58
CA TYR A 58 0.88 0.98 9.66
C TYR A 58 1.51 2.17 10.39
N VAL A 59 0.70 2.89 11.16
CA VAL A 59 1.17 4.05 11.92
C VAL A 59 2.19 3.63 12.99
N ILE A 60 1.93 2.53 13.70
CA ILE A 60 2.85 2.02 14.72
C ILE A 60 4.22 1.70 14.11
N GLU A 61 4.25 0.94 13.01
CA GLU A 61 5.52 0.63 12.34
C GLU A 61 6.22 1.89 11.84
N TRP A 62 5.48 2.83 11.28
CA TRP A 62 6.04 4.07 10.79
C TRP A 62 6.72 4.86 11.92
N LEU A 63 6.06 4.98 13.07
CA LEU A 63 6.62 5.66 14.24
C LEU A 63 7.91 4.97 14.72
N VAL A 64 7.91 3.65 14.79
CA VAL A 64 9.09 2.90 15.18
C VAL A 64 10.24 3.12 14.18
N ARG A 65 9.93 3.07 12.88
CA ARG A 65 10.94 3.23 11.83
C ARG A 65 11.53 4.62 11.77
N LEU A 66 10.82 5.66 12.25
CA LEU A 66 11.39 7.01 12.33
C LEU A 66 12.63 7.09 13.21
N PHE A 67 12.73 6.20 14.21
CA PHE A 67 13.88 6.14 15.11
C PHE A 67 14.97 5.17 14.64
N MET A 68 14.82 4.59 13.46
CA MET A 68 15.75 3.63 12.89
C MET A 68 16.38 4.19 11.61
N LYS A 69 17.46 3.55 11.15
CA LYS A 69 18.13 3.96 9.91
C LYS A 69 17.27 3.65 8.69
N GLY A 70 17.40 4.48 7.66
CA GLY A 70 16.74 4.30 6.39
C GLY A 70 15.45 5.07 6.28
N ASN A 71 14.74 4.83 5.20
CA ASN A 71 13.46 5.49 4.93
C ASN A 71 12.35 4.81 5.72
N ALA A 72 11.76 5.54 6.69
CA ALA A 72 10.73 5.00 7.57
C ALA A 72 9.56 4.40 6.78
N TYR A 73 9.06 5.13 5.79
CA TYR A 73 7.96 4.70 4.94
C TYR A 73 8.27 3.40 4.19
N ARG A 74 9.41 3.38 3.47
CA ARG A 74 9.81 2.22 2.66
C ARG A 74 10.09 0.97 3.52
N ASN A 75 10.40 1.15 4.79
CA ASN A 75 10.76 0.06 5.69
C ASN A 75 9.58 -0.53 6.45
N ILE A 76 8.38 0.05 6.31
CA ILE A 76 7.17 -0.56 6.86
C ILE A 76 6.95 -1.91 6.16
N SER A 77 6.60 -2.95 6.92
CA SER A 77 6.42 -4.30 6.38
C SER A 77 5.41 -4.34 5.22
N PHE A 78 4.31 -3.61 5.34
CA PHE A 78 3.31 -3.52 4.28
C PHE A 78 3.92 -2.96 2.99
N GLU A 79 4.75 -1.92 3.10
CA GLU A 79 5.40 -1.31 1.94
C GLU A 79 6.49 -2.21 1.37
N ARG A 80 7.25 -2.89 2.22
CA ARG A 80 8.26 -3.85 1.75
C ARG A 80 7.63 -4.96 0.92
N GLU A 81 6.53 -5.52 1.38
CA GLU A 81 5.80 -6.53 0.61
C GLU A 81 5.37 -5.97 -0.74
N ALA A 82 4.74 -4.79 -0.75
CA ALA A 82 4.22 -4.20 -1.97
C ALA A 82 5.33 -3.86 -2.96
N TYR A 83 6.39 -3.19 -2.52
CA TYR A 83 7.51 -2.84 -3.41
C TYR A 83 8.26 -4.06 -3.94
N SER A 84 8.37 -5.12 -3.14
CA SER A 84 9.07 -6.34 -3.57
C SER A 84 8.30 -7.12 -4.62
N ASN A 85 6.98 -6.94 -4.71
CA ASN A 85 6.12 -7.79 -5.54
C ASN A 85 5.28 -7.01 -6.56
N GLU A 86 5.45 -5.71 -6.66
CA GLU A 86 4.63 -4.87 -7.56
C GLU A 86 4.85 -5.18 -9.04
N ASP A 87 5.97 -5.81 -9.39
CA ASP A 87 6.28 -6.20 -10.76
C ASP A 87 5.87 -7.63 -11.09
N ASP A 88 5.41 -8.40 -10.13
CA ASP A 88 4.98 -9.78 -10.32
C ASP A 88 3.47 -9.81 -10.63
N VAL A 89 3.14 -10.05 -11.91
CA VAL A 89 1.76 -10.00 -12.40
C VAL A 89 0.84 -11.05 -11.79
N ILE A 90 1.40 -12.15 -11.25
CA ILE A 90 0.61 -13.22 -10.65
C ILE A 90 0.72 -13.26 -9.12
N TYR A 91 1.41 -12.30 -8.53
CA TYR A 91 1.68 -12.33 -7.08
C TYR A 91 0.40 -12.46 -6.25
N LEU A 92 -0.63 -11.69 -6.55
CA LEU A 92 -1.88 -11.70 -5.79
C LEU A 92 -2.64 -13.02 -5.89
N GLU A 93 -2.48 -13.75 -7.00
CA GLU A 93 -3.09 -15.08 -7.16
C GLU A 93 -2.46 -16.11 -6.23
N ASP A 94 -1.15 -15.98 -5.98
CA ASP A 94 -0.38 -16.93 -5.17
C ASP A 94 -0.16 -16.43 -3.75
N ARG A 95 -0.52 -15.17 -3.46
CA ARG A 95 -0.24 -14.55 -2.16
C ARG A 95 -0.97 -15.25 -1.04
N LYS A 96 -0.22 -15.61 0.01
CA LYS A 96 -0.78 -16.18 1.24
C LYS A 96 -1.27 -15.08 2.17
N ARG A 97 -2.28 -15.40 2.97
CA ARG A 97 -2.80 -14.49 3.99
C ARG A 97 -1.66 -14.12 4.96
N PHE A 98 -1.61 -12.84 5.33
CA PHE A 98 -0.58 -12.30 6.23
C PHE A 98 0.84 -12.44 5.69
N ALA A 99 1.01 -12.45 4.38
CA ALA A 99 2.33 -12.53 3.75
C ALA A 99 3.26 -11.38 4.16
N TRP A 100 2.70 -10.23 4.58
CA TRP A 100 3.50 -9.09 5.02
C TRP A 100 4.34 -9.37 6.26
N ILE A 101 3.94 -10.36 7.09
CA ILE A 101 4.63 -10.65 8.34
C ILE A 101 6.09 -11.03 8.12
N LYS A 102 6.41 -11.75 7.05
CA LYS A 102 7.81 -12.11 6.75
C LYS A 102 8.69 -10.91 6.41
N TYR A 103 8.07 -9.76 6.15
CA TYR A 103 8.80 -8.51 5.87
C TYR A 103 9.02 -7.65 7.11
N LEU A 104 8.60 -8.12 8.29
CA LEU A 104 8.86 -7.50 9.59
C LEU A 104 10.31 -7.75 10.00
N LYS A 105 11.27 -7.17 9.29
CA LYS A 105 12.70 -7.31 9.59
C LYS A 105 13.26 -5.99 10.08
N ILE A 106 14.07 -6.07 11.10
CA ILE A 106 14.76 -4.91 11.68
C ILE A 106 16.02 -4.59 10.89
#